data_068c7eaeee8221a7afdbd2e4871c5cde
#
_entry.id   068c7eaeee8221a7afdbd2e4871c5cde
#
_cell.length_a   1.000
_cell.length_b   1.000
_cell.length_c   1.000
_cell.angle_alpha   90.00
_cell.angle_beta   90.00
_cell.angle_gamma   90.00
#
_symmetry.space_group_name_H-M   'P 1'
#
loop_
_entity.id
_entity.type
_entity.pdbx_description
1 polymer ?
#
loop_
_entity_poly.entity_id
_entity_poly.type
_entity_poly.pdbx_seq_one_letter_code
_entity_poly.pdbx_strand_id
1 'polypeptide(L)'
;AWVIAFAKFGYSVTFEQMQKQIGKGGEFLMETVLTKAEMEQVGKEIHGYRKEYFQSNFLPKVQPFPQVKALFEQLHTDGLAIVLASSAQPESAQHYIDLLGVADLIQGCTTTGDVEKAKPYPD
;
A
#
# COMPACT_ATOMS: atom_id res chain seq x y z
N ALA A 1 9.35 -0.87 7.57
CA ALA A 1 8.67 -2.13 7.91
C ALA A 1 9.25 -3.31 7.10
N TRP A 2 9.33 -3.23 5.75
CA TRP A 2 9.80 -4.36 4.93
C TRP A 2 11.21 -4.84 5.28
N VAL A 3 12.19 -3.94 5.37
CA VAL A 3 13.59 -4.30 5.75
C VAL A 3 13.62 -5.08 7.07
N ILE A 4 12.84 -4.64 8.05
CA ILE A 4 12.76 -5.29 9.36
C ILE A 4 12.07 -6.65 9.26
N ALA A 5 11.00 -6.75 8.48
CA ALA A 5 10.30 -8.00 8.28
C ALA A 5 11.20 -9.04 7.61
N PHE A 6 11.85 -8.70 6.52
CA PHE A 6 12.78 -9.60 5.84
C PHE A 6 13.94 -10.03 6.74
N ALA A 7 14.55 -9.08 7.47
CA ALA A 7 15.65 -9.40 8.39
C ALA A 7 15.24 -10.39 9.50
N LYS A 8 14.00 -10.30 10.02
CA LYS A 8 13.49 -11.23 11.02
C LYS A 8 13.46 -12.69 10.51
N PHE A 9 13.23 -12.88 9.23
CA PHE A 9 13.18 -14.20 8.60
C PHE A 9 14.48 -14.60 7.89
N GLY A 10 15.58 -13.88 8.15
CA GLY A 10 16.92 -14.22 7.66
C GLY A 10 17.26 -13.68 6.27
N TYR A 11 16.40 -12.85 5.68
CA TYR A 11 16.65 -12.22 4.37
C TYR A 11 17.27 -10.84 4.55
N SER A 12 18.37 -10.60 3.85
CA SER A 12 19.04 -9.30 3.86
C SER A 12 18.61 -8.46 2.66
N VAL A 13 17.93 -7.37 2.93
CA VAL A 13 17.51 -6.38 1.92
C VAL A 13 17.86 -4.97 2.38
N THR A 14 18.21 -4.10 1.45
CA THR A 14 18.51 -2.70 1.78
C THR A 14 17.24 -1.84 1.70
N PHE A 15 17.27 -0.70 2.38
CA PHE A 15 16.19 0.29 2.27
C PHE A 15 16.00 0.76 0.82
N GLU A 16 17.09 0.99 0.09
CA GLU A 16 17.06 1.44 -1.30
C GLU A 16 16.41 0.41 -2.23
N GLN A 17 16.71 -0.89 -2.03
CA GLN A 17 16.04 -1.96 -2.78
C GLN A 17 14.53 -1.94 -2.55
N MET A 18 14.10 -1.83 -1.30
CA MET A 18 12.68 -1.80 -0.96
C MET A 18 11.99 -0.52 -1.45
N GLN A 19 12.68 0.62 -1.37
CA GLN A 19 12.15 1.91 -1.84
C GLN A 19 11.77 1.87 -3.32
N LYS A 20 12.57 1.24 -4.17
CA LYS A 20 12.32 1.09 -5.60
C LYS A 20 11.09 0.20 -5.92
N GLN A 21 10.60 -0.58 -4.94
CA GLN A 21 9.45 -1.46 -5.11
C GLN A 21 8.15 -0.88 -4.54
N ILE A 22 8.21 0.29 -3.89
CA ILE A 22 7.02 0.95 -3.34
C ILE A 22 6.02 1.25 -4.47
N GLY A 23 4.76 0.90 -4.23
CA GLY A 23 3.67 1.05 -5.20
C GLY A 23 3.23 -0.26 -5.85
N LYS A 24 4.02 -1.34 -5.74
CA LYS A 24 3.68 -2.65 -6.34
C LYS A 24 2.66 -3.48 -5.55
N GLY A 25 2.37 -3.12 -4.32
CA GLY A 25 1.64 -4.02 -3.40
C GLY A 25 2.56 -5.04 -2.73
N GLY A 26 2.11 -5.59 -1.58
CA GLY A 26 2.98 -6.37 -0.70
C GLY A 26 3.44 -7.70 -1.30
N GLU A 27 2.55 -8.42 -1.96
CA GLU A 27 2.85 -9.73 -2.56
C GLU A 27 3.85 -9.59 -3.71
N PHE A 28 3.59 -8.69 -4.65
CA PHE A 28 4.47 -8.42 -5.77
C PHE A 28 5.83 -7.82 -5.35
N LEU A 29 5.87 -7.11 -4.23
CA LEU A 29 7.14 -6.64 -3.66
C LEU A 29 7.95 -7.84 -3.15
N MET A 30 7.32 -8.79 -2.45
CA MET A 30 8.03 -9.97 -1.93
C MET A 30 8.60 -10.85 -3.03
N GLU A 31 7.93 -10.99 -4.17
CA GLU A 31 8.42 -11.72 -5.35
C GLU A 31 9.74 -11.16 -5.91
N THR A 32 10.07 -9.92 -5.60
CA THR A 32 11.38 -9.35 -6.00
C THR A 32 12.55 -9.80 -5.12
N VAL A 33 12.25 -10.45 -4.00
CA VAL A 33 13.24 -10.90 -3.00
C VAL A 33 13.20 -12.41 -2.85
N LEU A 34 12.01 -13.01 -2.85
CA LEU A 34 11.76 -14.42 -2.56
C LEU A 34 11.55 -15.21 -3.85
N THR A 35 12.06 -16.41 -3.90
CA THR A 35 11.68 -17.42 -4.90
C THR A 35 10.25 -17.91 -4.66
N LYS A 36 9.64 -18.57 -5.65
CA LYS A 36 8.29 -19.15 -5.50
C LYS A 36 8.19 -20.12 -4.31
N ALA A 37 9.19 -20.96 -4.13
CA ALA A 37 9.24 -21.92 -3.00
C ALA A 37 9.29 -21.19 -1.64
N GLU A 38 10.10 -20.14 -1.53
CA GLU A 38 10.17 -19.32 -0.32
C GLU A 38 8.88 -18.53 -0.07
N MET A 39 8.23 -18.04 -1.13
CA MET A 39 6.91 -17.40 -1.01
C MET A 39 5.87 -18.36 -0.42
N GLU A 40 5.86 -19.62 -0.85
CA GLU A 40 4.97 -20.65 -0.33
C GLU A 40 5.28 -21.01 1.13
N GLN A 41 6.57 -21.04 1.50
CA GLN A 41 7.00 -21.42 2.84
C GLN A 41 6.84 -20.32 3.89
N VAL A 42 7.29 -19.10 3.58
CA VAL A 42 7.40 -18.03 4.58
C VAL A 42 6.74 -16.71 4.16
N GLY A 43 6.22 -16.61 2.95
CA GLY A 43 5.65 -15.36 2.42
C GLY A 43 4.52 -14.80 3.28
N LYS A 44 3.59 -15.67 3.73
CA LYS A 44 2.48 -15.27 4.60
C LYS A 44 2.95 -14.74 5.95
N GLU A 45 3.96 -15.36 6.53
CA GLU A 45 4.51 -14.98 7.83
C GLU A 45 5.26 -13.65 7.75
N ILE A 46 6.07 -13.46 6.70
CA ILE A 46 6.75 -12.17 6.43
C ILE A 46 5.73 -11.06 6.24
N HIS A 47 4.69 -11.31 5.44
CA HIS A 47 3.65 -10.32 5.18
C HIS A 47 2.85 -9.98 6.44
N GLY A 48 2.46 -10.98 7.23
CA GLY A 48 1.76 -10.81 8.50
C GLY A 48 2.59 -10.00 9.49
N TYR A 49 3.85 -10.39 9.71
CA TYR A 49 4.75 -9.65 10.58
C TYR A 49 4.98 -8.21 10.13
N ARG A 50 5.16 -7.98 8.82
CA ARG A 50 5.28 -6.62 8.27
C ARG A 50 4.02 -5.79 8.52
N LYS A 51 2.82 -6.39 8.35
CA LYS A 51 1.53 -5.72 8.59
C LYS A 51 1.43 -5.28 10.05
N GLU A 52 1.63 -6.18 10.99
CA GLU A 52 1.59 -5.89 12.42
C GLU A 52 2.63 -4.86 12.84
N TYR A 53 3.86 -5.01 12.37
CA TYR A 53 4.94 -4.07 12.66
C TYR A 53 4.64 -2.66 12.13
N PHE A 54 4.08 -2.56 10.92
CA PHE A 54 3.66 -1.29 10.35
C PHE A 54 2.51 -0.65 11.15
N GLN A 55 1.50 -1.43 11.45
CA GLN A 55 0.33 -0.95 12.21
C GLN A 55 0.72 -0.42 13.59
N SER A 56 1.61 -1.12 14.29
CA SER A 56 2.01 -0.73 15.64
C SER A 56 2.99 0.44 15.69
N ASN A 57 3.91 0.55 14.73
CA ASN A 57 5.05 1.47 14.84
C ASN A 57 5.00 2.66 13.89
N PHE A 58 4.31 2.53 12.75
CA PHE A 58 4.27 3.57 11.73
C PHE A 58 2.89 4.15 11.50
N LEU A 59 1.86 3.34 11.47
CA LEU A 59 0.51 3.81 11.15
C LEU A 59 0.03 4.97 12.03
N PRO A 60 0.28 4.98 13.36
CA PRO A 60 -0.11 6.10 14.21
C PRO A 60 0.62 7.43 13.88
N LYS A 61 1.68 7.36 13.10
CA LYS A 61 2.50 8.53 12.70
C LYS A 61 2.22 8.99 11.28
N VAL A 62 1.40 8.24 10.54
CA VAL A 62 1.03 8.60 9.16
C VAL A 62 0.14 9.84 9.21
N GLN A 63 0.47 10.82 8.38
CA GLN A 63 -0.31 12.04 8.23
C GLN A 63 -0.53 12.33 6.75
N PRO A 64 -1.65 12.98 6.40
CA PRO A 64 -1.88 13.46 5.06
C PRO A 64 -0.78 14.43 4.61
N PHE A 65 -0.44 14.41 3.32
CA PHE A 65 0.34 15.50 2.77
C PHE A 65 -0.45 16.81 2.84
N PRO A 66 0.23 17.95 3.04
CA PRO A 66 -0.42 19.25 3.02
C PRO A 66 -1.24 19.45 1.74
N GLN A 67 -2.40 20.09 1.87
CA GLN A 67 -3.29 20.47 0.76
C GLN A 67 -3.97 19.33 -0.01
N VAL A 68 -3.76 18.06 0.35
CA VAL A 68 -4.45 16.94 -0.34
C VAL A 68 -5.96 17.11 -0.27
N LYS A 69 -6.50 17.38 0.91
CA LYS A 69 -7.95 17.59 1.06
C LYS A 69 -8.45 18.78 0.22
N ALA A 70 -7.75 19.90 0.25
CA ALA A 70 -8.10 21.08 -0.54
C ALA A 70 -8.09 20.80 -2.05
N LEU A 71 -7.15 19.94 -2.53
CA LEU A 71 -7.15 19.49 -3.93
C LEU A 71 -8.42 18.69 -4.27
N PHE A 72 -8.83 17.75 -3.41
CA PHE A 72 -10.06 16.98 -3.62
C PHE A 72 -11.31 17.87 -3.62
N GLU A 73 -11.39 18.84 -2.71
CA GLU A 73 -12.48 19.81 -2.63
C GLU A 73 -12.55 20.67 -3.91
N GLN A 74 -11.39 21.09 -4.43
CA GLN A 74 -11.33 21.86 -5.68
C GLN A 74 -11.78 21.02 -6.87
N LEU A 75 -11.27 19.79 -7.03
CA LEU A 75 -11.67 18.89 -8.12
C LEU A 75 -13.18 18.60 -8.09
N HIS A 76 -13.73 18.38 -6.89
CA HIS A 76 -15.16 18.18 -6.71
C HIS A 76 -15.96 19.43 -7.11
N THR A 77 -15.51 20.61 -6.69
CA THR A 77 -16.15 21.91 -7.06
C THR A 77 -16.12 22.14 -8.58
N ASP A 78 -15.04 21.71 -9.23
CA ASP A 78 -14.91 21.79 -10.70
C ASP A 78 -15.75 20.72 -11.44
N GLY A 79 -16.53 19.90 -10.72
CA GLY A 79 -17.42 18.88 -11.28
C GLY A 79 -16.70 17.65 -11.80
N LEU A 80 -15.45 17.40 -11.37
CA LEU A 80 -14.68 16.24 -11.79
C LEU A 80 -15.00 15.01 -10.91
N ALA A 81 -15.13 13.86 -11.57
CA ALA A 81 -15.24 12.58 -10.87
C ALA A 81 -13.84 12.17 -10.34
N ILE A 82 -13.79 11.80 -9.06
CA ILE A 82 -12.55 11.39 -8.40
C ILE A 82 -12.60 9.91 -8.09
N VAL A 83 -11.69 9.13 -8.68
CA VAL A 83 -11.54 7.69 -8.42
C VAL A 83 -10.11 7.44 -7.95
N LEU A 84 -9.97 6.70 -6.85
CA LEU A 84 -8.66 6.30 -6.34
C LEU A 84 -8.25 4.95 -6.95
N ALA A 85 -6.98 4.84 -7.35
CA ALA A 85 -6.37 3.59 -7.81
C ALA A 85 -5.21 3.23 -6.87
N SER A 86 -5.42 2.24 -6.01
CA SER A 86 -4.48 1.87 -4.96
C SER A 86 -4.04 0.40 -5.08
N SER A 87 -2.78 0.12 -4.74
CA SER A 87 -2.29 -1.25 -4.49
C SER A 87 -2.37 -1.65 -3.00
N ALA A 88 -3.06 -0.87 -2.19
CA ALA A 88 -3.34 -1.21 -0.80
C ALA A 88 -4.43 -2.29 -0.69
N GLN A 89 -4.45 -3.01 0.42
CA GLN A 89 -5.61 -3.83 0.79
C GLN A 89 -6.82 -2.94 1.08
N PRO A 90 -8.07 -3.41 0.84
CA PRO A 90 -9.29 -2.60 1.01
C PRO A 90 -9.37 -1.89 2.36
N GLU A 91 -9.08 -2.60 3.45
CA GLU A 91 -9.10 -2.05 4.82
C GLU A 91 -8.11 -0.88 5.00
N SER A 92 -6.91 -1.03 4.38
CA SER A 92 -5.90 0.03 4.44
C SER A 92 -6.29 1.23 3.59
N ALA A 93 -6.88 1.01 2.42
CA ALA A 93 -7.40 2.08 1.56
C ALA A 93 -8.48 2.88 2.29
N GLN A 94 -9.44 2.19 2.92
CA GLN A 94 -10.50 2.84 3.69
C GLN A 94 -9.93 3.67 4.84
N HIS A 95 -8.97 3.12 5.60
CA HIS A 95 -8.31 3.87 6.68
C HIS A 95 -7.69 5.18 6.17
N TYR A 96 -7.03 5.18 5.00
CA TYR A 96 -6.43 6.40 4.45
C TYR A 96 -7.48 7.38 3.90
N ILE A 97 -8.58 6.91 3.33
CA ILE A 97 -9.72 7.74 2.90
C ILE A 97 -10.30 8.48 4.11
N ASP A 98 -10.50 7.77 5.22
CA ASP A 98 -11.02 8.33 6.46
C ASP A 98 -10.02 9.35 7.07
N LEU A 99 -8.74 9.01 7.08
CA LEU A 99 -7.66 9.89 7.57
C LEU A 99 -7.58 11.20 6.76
N LEU A 100 -7.80 11.12 5.45
CA LEU A 100 -7.83 12.29 4.56
C LEU A 100 -9.12 13.10 4.71
N GLY A 101 -10.19 12.50 5.21
CA GLY A 101 -11.52 13.12 5.29
C GLY A 101 -12.11 13.46 3.92
N VAL A 102 -11.96 12.54 2.94
CA VAL A 102 -12.37 12.75 1.54
C VAL A 102 -13.41 11.72 1.05
N ALA A 103 -13.98 10.93 1.97
CA ALA A 103 -14.92 9.87 1.63
C ALA A 103 -16.10 10.37 0.78
N ASP A 104 -16.65 11.53 1.12
CA ASP A 104 -17.81 12.13 0.43
C ASP A 104 -17.44 12.78 -0.92
N LEU A 105 -16.15 12.91 -1.22
CA LEU A 105 -15.65 13.57 -2.42
C LEU A 105 -15.24 12.58 -3.52
N ILE A 106 -15.12 11.29 -3.20
CA ILE A 106 -14.69 10.25 -4.13
C ILE A 106 -15.88 9.40 -4.61
N GLN A 107 -15.86 9.01 -5.88
CA GLN A 107 -16.88 8.15 -6.49
C GLN A 107 -16.49 6.68 -6.51
N GLY A 108 -15.24 6.35 -6.25
CA GLY A 108 -14.78 4.97 -6.20
C GLY A 108 -13.31 4.81 -5.79
N CYS A 109 -12.96 3.59 -5.45
CA CYS A 109 -11.61 3.20 -5.14
C CYS A 109 -11.37 1.78 -5.64
N THR A 110 -10.31 1.58 -6.42
CA THR A 110 -9.82 0.22 -6.74
C THR A 110 -8.65 -0.12 -5.83
N THR A 111 -8.57 -1.39 -5.46
CA THR A 111 -7.58 -1.90 -4.49
C THR A 111 -6.85 -3.12 -5.07
N THR A 112 -5.93 -3.69 -4.32
CA THR A 112 -5.19 -4.88 -4.76
C THR A 112 -6.07 -6.11 -5.03
N GLY A 113 -7.29 -6.15 -4.47
CA GLY A 113 -8.26 -7.23 -4.72
C GLY A 113 -8.97 -7.13 -6.07
N ASP A 114 -8.89 -6.00 -6.74
CA ASP A 114 -9.60 -5.72 -7.99
C ASP A 114 -8.75 -5.99 -9.24
N VAL A 115 -7.48 -6.40 -9.07
CA VAL A 115 -6.51 -6.56 -10.16
C VAL A 115 -5.79 -7.90 -10.06
N GLU A 116 -5.45 -8.51 -11.21
CA GLU A 116 -4.65 -9.73 -11.27
C GLU A 116 -3.15 -9.46 -11.28
N LYS A 117 -2.74 -8.29 -11.78
CA LYS A 117 -1.33 -7.89 -11.88
C LYS A 117 -1.08 -6.53 -11.26
N ALA A 118 0.10 -6.40 -10.63
CA ALA A 118 0.53 -5.12 -10.09
C ALA A 118 0.84 -4.09 -11.19
N LYS A 119 0.75 -2.81 -10.81
CA LYS A 119 1.27 -1.73 -11.66
C LYS A 119 2.70 -2.04 -12.14
N PRO A 120 3.04 -1.79 -13.42
CA PRO A 120 2.36 -0.89 -14.36
C PRO A 120 1.33 -1.56 -15.31
N TYR A 121 0.89 -2.76 -15.04
CA TYR A 121 -0.14 -3.41 -15.86
C TYR A 121 -1.49 -2.71 -15.70
N PRO A 122 -2.31 -2.62 -16.78
CA PRO A 122 -3.52 -1.80 -16.80
C PRO A 122 -4.79 -2.50 -16.36
N ASP A 123 -4.70 -3.72 -15.87
CA ASP A 123 -5.86 -4.54 -15.44
C ASP A 123 -6.42 -4.13 -14.08
#